data_18db6a8bfd30cf82491b6d4b8522be37
#
_entry.id   18db6a8bfd30cf82491b6d4b8522be37
#
_cell.length_a   1.000
_cell.length_b   1.000
_cell.length_c   1.000
_cell.angle_alpha   90.00
_cell.angle_beta   90.00
_cell.angle_gamma   90.00
#
_symmetry.space_group_name_H-M   'P 1'
#
loop_
_entity.id
_entity.type
_entity.pdbx_description
1 polymer ?
#
loop_
_entity_poly.entity_id
_entity_poly.type
_entity_poly.pdbx_seq_one_letter_code
_entity_poly.pdbx_strand_id
1 'polypeptide(L)'
;TKQRKADNHLGYVLDCAAPKFKHMKVVLGLNYGGLLYNPNQAPKLDLSLTTLADSYNGCYQQLGANIIHKAQYPVFIPQIQAFLNSLHQYPSLTCDIEAFSLNPFEAGIGSIAFAWNKHEGGSFLVDWVKNQASLNATVMEGFQRHNKAIKSLLKHFFINYKGNLKYHNATYDIKVLILELFMSH
;
A
#
# COMPACT_ATOMS: atom_id res chain seq x y z
N THR A 1 10.32 16.62 -15.41
CA THR A 1 10.89 15.66 -14.43
C THR A 1 10.71 16.24 -13.04
N LYS A 2 9.80 15.66 -12.22
CA LYS A 2 9.68 16.06 -10.81
C LYS A 2 11.01 15.78 -10.12
N GLN A 3 11.68 16.84 -9.65
CA GLN A 3 12.87 16.74 -8.83
C GLN A 3 12.53 15.89 -7.59
N ARG A 4 13.14 14.71 -7.46
CA ARG A 4 12.99 13.87 -6.27
C ARG A 4 13.64 14.59 -5.10
N LYS A 5 12.90 14.86 -4.04
CA LYS A 5 13.43 15.50 -2.84
C LYS A 5 14.46 14.55 -2.19
N ALA A 6 15.61 15.07 -1.79
CA ALA A 6 16.66 14.31 -1.10
C ALA A 6 16.13 13.58 0.15
N ASP A 7 15.18 14.16 0.85
CA ASP A 7 14.51 13.59 2.03
C ASP A 7 13.94 12.18 1.80
N ASN A 8 13.51 11.85 0.57
CA ASN A 8 12.95 10.54 0.24
C ASN A 8 14.02 9.43 0.17
N HIS A 9 15.29 9.79 0.28
CA HIS A 9 16.42 8.86 0.19
C HIS A 9 17.28 8.83 1.46
N LEU A 10 16.84 9.52 2.52
CA LEU A 10 17.50 9.42 3.82
C LEU A 10 17.34 8.00 4.38
N GLY A 11 18.41 7.46 4.93
CA GLY A 11 18.42 6.08 5.43
C GLY A 11 18.68 5.00 4.36
N TYR A 12 19.00 5.39 3.12
CA TYR A 12 19.35 4.47 2.05
C TYR A 12 20.83 4.58 1.67
N VAL A 13 21.45 3.43 1.39
CA VAL A 13 22.73 3.33 0.71
C VAL A 13 22.47 3.18 -0.78
N LEU A 14 22.87 4.16 -1.56
CA LEU A 14 22.61 4.25 -2.98
C LEU A 14 23.88 3.93 -3.78
N ASP A 15 23.73 3.42 -4.99
CA ASP A 15 24.83 3.31 -5.93
C ASP A 15 25.12 4.67 -6.59
N CYS A 16 26.40 5.00 -6.75
CA CYS A 16 26.79 6.21 -7.46
C CYS A 16 26.44 6.08 -8.95
N ALA A 17 25.61 6.98 -9.47
CA ALA A 17 25.20 6.99 -10.88
C ALA A 17 26.30 7.48 -11.84
N ALA A 18 27.34 8.17 -11.35
CA ALA A 18 28.43 8.67 -12.18
C ALA A 18 29.31 7.51 -12.67
N PRO A 19 29.52 7.35 -14.00
CA PRO A 19 30.26 6.20 -14.56
C PRO A 19 31.65 6.00 -13.96
N LYS A 20 32.36 7.09 -13.68
CA LYS A 20 33.69 7.10 -13.08
C LYS A 20 33.69 6.58 -11.63
N PHE A 21 32.59 6.68 -10.92
CA PHE A 21 32.47 6.39 -9.48
C PHE A 21 31.45 5.29 -9.16
N LYS A 22 31.16 4.40 -10.13
CA LYS A 22 30.19 3.31 -9.95
C LYS A 22 30.51 2.36 -8.78
N HIS A 23 31.79 2.28 -8.38
CA HIS A 23 32.22 1.48 -7.23
C HIS A 23 31.90 2.14 -5.87
N MET A 24 31.49 3.40 -5.87
CA MET A 24 31.23 4.15 -4.64
C MET A 24 29.76 4.01 -4.23
N LYS A 25 29.53 3.90 -2.93
CA LYS A 25 28.21 4.02 -2.32
C LYS A 25 27.98 5.46 -1.87
N VAL A 26 26.72 5.88 -1.91
CA VAL A 26 26.30 7.24 -1.55
C VAL A 26 25.26 7.15 -0.44
N VAL A 27 25.54 7.79 0.68
CA VAL A 27 24.57 7.99 1.75
C VAL A 27 24.24 9.48 1.80
N LEU A 28 22.94 9.81 1.69
CA LEU A 28 22.49 11.19 1.79
C LEU A 28 22.30 11.58 3.24
N GLY A 29 22.82 12.74 3.61
CA GLY A 29 22.68 13.32 4.93
C GLY A 29 22.16 14.76 4.88
N LEU A 30 21.69 15.25 6.01
CA LEU A 30 21.35 16.65 6.17
C LEU A 30 22.60 17.46 6.54
N ASN A 31 22.61 18.72 6.12
CA ASN A 31 23.62 19.65 6.61
C ASN A 31 23.39 19.90 8.10
N TYR A 32 24.39 19.55 8.90
CA TYR A 32 24.40 19.76 10.36
C TYR A 32 24.02 21.21 10.75
N GLY A 33 24.49 22.21 10.02
CA GLY A 33 24.14 23.61 10.27
C GLY A 33 22.63 23.90 10.16
N GLY A 34 21.88 23.06 9.43
CA GLY A 34 20.43 23.18 9.35
C GLY A 34 19.70 22.96 10.67
N LEU A 35 20.31 22.22 11.63
CA LEU A 35 19.75 22.00 12.97
C LEU A 35 19.68 23.27 13.81
N LEU A 36 20.55 24.26 13.55
CA LEU A 36 20.50 25.54 14.21
C LEU A 36 19.22 26.32 13.92
N TYR A 37 18.64 26.09 12.73
CA TYR A 37 17.40 26.73 12.26
C TYR A 37 16.17 25.86 12.47
N ASN A 38 16.33 24.53 12.46
CA ASN A 38 15.25 23.57 12.62
C ASN A 38 15.71 22.33 13.40
N PRO A 39 15.69 22.39 14.74
CA PRO A 39 16.09 21.27 15.62
C PRO A 39 15.28 19.99 15.41
N ASN A 40 14.03 20.09 14.90
CA ASN A 40 13.16 18.94 14.65
C ASN A 40 13.68 18.02 13.53
N GLN A 41 14.74 18.42 12.81
CA GLN A 41 15.40 17.57 11.82
C GLN A 41 16.49 16.66 12.42
N ALA A 42 16.77 16.74 13.70
CA ALA A 42 17.77 15.89 14.36
C ALA A 42 17.55 14.39 14.08
N PRO A 43 16.34 13.82 14.17
CA PRO A 43 16.12 12.40 13.84
C PRO A 43 16.50 12.00 12.40
N LYS A 44 16.40 12.94 11.45
CA LYS A 44 16.81 12.69 10.05
C LYS A 44 18.32 12.66 9.91
N LEU A 45 19.04 13.51 10.67
CA LEU A 45 20.48 13.48 10.70
C LEU A 45 20.99 12.20 11.35
N ASP A 46 20.40 11.81 12.49
CA ASP A 46 20.73 10.55 13.18
C ASP A 46 20.53 9.34 12.28
N LEU A 47 19.42 9.27 11.55
CA LEU A 47 19.17 8.23 10.57
C LEU A 47 20.28 8.16 9.50
N SER A 48 20.74 9.31 9.00
CA SER A 48 21.78 9.37 7.98
C SER A 48 23.15 8.91 8.52
N LEU A 49 23.50 9.32 9.75
CA LEU A 49 24.73 8.93 10.40
C LEU A 49 24.74 7.44 10.76
N THR A 50 23.64 6.93 11.27
CA THR A 50 23.46 5.50 11.54
C THR A 50 23.61 4.68 10.25
N THR A 51 22.93 5.11 9.17
CA THR A 51 23.03 4.46 7.85
C THR A 51 24.47 4.42 7.35
N LEU A 52 25.22 5.52 7.52
CA LEU A 52 26.64 5.59 7.13
C LEU A 52 27.48 4.62 7.95
N ALA A 53 27.32 4.63 9.27
CA ALA A 53 28.05 3.75 10.19
C ALA A 53 27.75 2.27 9.89
N ASP A 54 26.49 1.91 9.72
CA ASP A 54 26.06 0.54 9.40
C ASP A 54 26.61 0.09 8.04
N SER A 55 26.61 0.97 7.04
CA SER A 55 27.18 0.69 5.72
C SER A 55 28.69 0.46 5.81
N TYR A 56 29.38 1.27 6.59
CA TYR A 56 30.83 1.13 6.79
C TYR A 56 31.18 -0.17 7.52
N ASN A 57 30.41 -0.54 8.52
CA ASN A 57 30.59 -1.75 9.33
C ASN A 57 30.08 -3.04 8.66
N GLY A 58 29.47 -2.94 7.47
CA GLY A 58 28.94 -4.10 6.75
C GLY A 58 27.66 -4.70 7.35
N CYS A 59 26.97 -3.98 8.26
CA CYS A 59 25.72 -4.41 8.89
C CYS A 59 24.49 -3.66 8.38
N TYR A 60 24.63 -2.82 7.37
CA TYR A 60 23.52 -2.08 6.77
C TYR A 60 22.45 -3.02 6.22
N GLN A 61 21.24 -2.76 6.63
CA GLN A 61 20.04 -3.37 6.04
C GLN A 61 19.18 -2.27 5.40
N GLN A 62 18.85 -2.46 4.13
CA GLN A 62 18.01 -1.50 3.41
C GLN A 62 16.68 -1.33 4.12
N LEU A 63 16.28 -0.07 4.34
CA LEU A 63 14.97 0.24 4.93
C LEU A 63 13.87 -0.42 4.10
N GLY A 64 13.05 -1.22 4.76
CA GLY A 64 11.96 -1.94 4.13
C GLY A 64 12.33 -3.29 3.51
N ALA A 65 13.61 -3.66 3.37
CA ALA A 65 14.03 -4.91 2.73
C ALA A 65 13.43 -6.17 3.39
N ASN A 66 13.17 -6.11 4.69
CA ASN A 66 12.60 -7.22 5.46
C ASN A 66 11.19 -6.92 6.00
N ILE A 67 10.51 -5.89 5.51
CA ILE A 67 9.17 -5.55 5.99
C ILE A 67 8.12 -6.44 5.32
N ILE A 68 8.23 -6.65 4.01
CA ILE A 68 7.28 -7.50 3.27
C ILE A 68 8.00 -8.74 2.79
N HIS A 69 7.69 -9.88 3.37
CA HIS A 69 8.25 -11.18 2.98
C HIS A 69 7.39 -11.87 1.93
N LYS A 70 6.08 -11.66 1.98
CA LYS A 70 5.15 -12.25 1.02
C LYS A 70 4.02 -11.27 0.73
N ALA A 71 3.87 -10.93 -0.54
CA ALA A 71 2.75 -10.14 -1.04
C ALA A 71 2.02 -10.92 -2.14
N GLN A 72 0.68 -10.92 -2.10
CA GLN A 72 -0.18 -11.56 -3.09
C GLN A 72 -1.00 -10.49 -3.80
N TYR A 73 -1.03 -10.56 -5.13
CA TYR A 73 -1.78 -9.62 -5.97
C TYR A 73 -2.68 -10.39 -6.93
N PRO A 74 -3.76 -11.04 -6.46
CA PRO A 74 -4.69 -11.75 -7.32
C PRO A 74 -5.41 -10.78 -8.26
N VAL A 75 -5.52 -11.14 -9.53
CA VAL A 75 -6.12 -10.30 -10.58
C VAL A 75 -7.45 -10.89 -11.05
N PHE A 76 -7.50 -12.21 -11.25
CA PHE A 76 -8.68 -12.88 -11.79
C PHE A 76 -9.64 -13.31 -10.69
N ILE A 77 -10.95 -13.31 -10.97
CA ILE A 77 -12.01 -13.66 -10.02
C ILE A 77 -11.72 -14.98 -9.26
N PRO A 78 -11.30 -16.09 -9.92
CA PRO A 78 -10.98 -17.33 -9.21
C PRO A 78 -9.79 -17.19 -8.23
N GLN A 79 -8.79 -16.37 -8.58
CA GLN A 79 -7.64 -16.08 -7.71
C GLN A 79 -8.07 -15.25 -6.51
N ILE A 80 -8.91 -14.22 -6.72
CA ILE A 80 -9.47 -13.37 -5.65
C ILE A 80 -10.31 -14.24 -4.70
N GLN A 81 -11.14 -15.12 -5.22
CA GLN A 81 -11.93 -16.03 -4.40
C GLN A 81 -11.05 -16.97 -3.57
N ALA A 82 -10.03 -17.58 -4.19
CA ALA A 82 -9.08 -18.45 -3.49
C ALA A 82 -8.31 -17.68 -2.40
N PHE A 83 -7.89 -16.45 -2.71
CA PHE A 83 -7.25 -15.56 -1.77
C PHE A 83 -8.15 -15.25 -0.57
N LEU A 84 -9.38 -14.79 -0.80
CA LEU A 84 -10.34 -14.50 0.27
C LEU A 84 -10.66 -15.73 1.12
N ASN A 85 -10.82 -16.90 0.49
CA ASN A 85 -11.02 -18.15 1.21
C ASN A 85 -9.83 -18.49 2.12
N SER A 86 -8.61 -18.21 1.67
CA SER A 86 -7.41 -18.46 2.47
C SER A 86 -7.31 -17.56 3.70
N LEU A 87 -7.95 -16.38 3.70
CA LEU A 87 -7.92 -15.45 4.83
C LEU A 87 -8.71 -15.97 6.04
N HIS A 88 -9.65 -16.88 5.87
CA HIS A 88 -10.44 -17.46 6.97
C HIS A 88 -9.62 -18.25 8.01
N GLN A 89 -8.41 -18.68 7.66
CA GLN A 89 -7.51 -19.37 8.58
C GLN A 89 -6.88 -18.43 9.63
N TYR A 90 -6.88 -17.12 9.40
CA TYR A 90 -6.25 -16.16 10.29
C TYR A 90 -7.25 -15.59 11.29
N PRO A 91 -6.90 -15.56 12.60
CA PRO A 91 -7.80 -15.05 13.65
C PRO A 91 -7.93 -13.52 13.64
N SER A 92 -7.04 -12.82 12.94
CA SER A 92 -7.06 -11.36 12.85
C SER A 92 -6.45 -10.90 11.52
N LEU A 93 -7.07 -9.92 10.90
CA LEU A 93 -6.59 -9.27 9.68
C LEU A 93 -6.56 -7.76 9.87
N THR A 94 -5.55 -7.10 9.32
CA THR A 94 -5.60 -5.66 9.06
C THR A 94 -6.17 -5.47 7.66
N CYS A 95 -7.16 -4.60 7.54
CA CYS A 95 -7.81 -4.28 6.27
C CYS A 95 -7.69 -2.79 5.99
N ASP A 96 -7.48 -2.44 4.75
CA ASP A 96 -7.39 -1.07 4.26
C ASP A 96 -7.98 -0.98 2.85
N ILE A 97 -8.58 0.17 2.50
CA ILE A 97 -9.15 0.41 1.17
C ILE A 97 -8.60 1.69 0.56
N GLU A 98 -8.44 1.67 -0.77
CA GLU A 98 -8.23 2.87 -1.56
C GLU A 98 -9.52 3.20 -2.32
N ALA A 99 -10.02 4.41 -2.15
CA ALA A 99 -11.26 4.88 -2.73
C ALA A 99 -11.02 6.02 -3.73
N PHE A 100 -11.95 6.23 -4.66
CA PHE A 100 -11.80 7.26 -5.71
C PHE A 100 -12.23 8.67 -5.25
N SER A 101 -12.92 8.81 -4.12
CA SER A 101 -13.41 10.08 -3.59
C SER A 101 -13.38 10.07 -2.08
N LEU A 102 -13.16 11.24 -1.46
CA LEU A 102 -13.29 11.42 -0.01
C LEU A 102 -14.76 11.47 0.46
N ASN A 103 -15.71 11.66 -0.48
CA ASN A 103 -17.13 11.54 -0.19
C ASN A 103 -17.53 10.05 -0.21
N PRO A 104 -17.90 9.42 0.92
CA PRO A 104 -18.20 7.99 0.97
C PRO A 104 -19.34 7.56 0.03
N PHE A 105 -20.30 8.44 -0.28
CA PHE A 105 -21.42 8.16 -1.18
C PHE A 105 -21.02 8.07 -2.66
N GLU A 106 -19.84 8.56 -3.01
CA GLU A 106 -19.30 8.57 -4.38
C GLU A 106 -17.98 7.83 -4.47
N ALA A 107 -17.56 7.22 -3.37
CA ALA A 107 -16.19 6.74 -3.24
C ALA A 107 -15.87 5.58 -4.19
N GLY A 108 -16.72 4.54 -4.23
CA GLY A 108 -16.34 3.27 -4.81
C GLY A 108 -15.14 2.65 -4.07
N ILE A 109 -14.81 1.42 -4.38
CA ILE A 109 -13.64 0.75 -3.81
C ILE A 109 -12.63 0.54 -4.95
N GLY A 110 -11.58 1.35 -5.01
CA GLY A 110 -10.53 1.20 -6.02
C GLY A 110 -9.75 -0.09 -5.82
N SER A 111 -9.22 -0.27 -4.62
CA SER A 111 -8.55 -1.51 -4.21
C SER A 111 -8.82 -1.80 -2.73
N ILE A 112 -8.59 -3.05 -2.36
CA ILE A 112 -8.64 -3.50 -0.96
C ILE A 112 -7.41 -4.31 -0.64
N ALA A 113 -6.86 -4.11 0.56
CA ALA A 113 -5.70 -4.81 1.07
C ALA A 113 -6.02 -5.54 2.37
N PHE A 114 -5.41 -6.70 2.55
CA PHE A 114 -5.44 -7.48 3.78
C PHE A 114 -4.04 -7.87 4.19
N ALA A 115 -3.72 -7.72 5.48
CA ALA A 115 -2.49 -8.23 6.05
C ALA A 115 -2.81 -9.13 7.25
N TRP A 116 -2.17 -10.30 7.31
CA TRP A 116 -2.37 -11.27 8.39
C TRP A 116 -1.22 -11.30 9.40
N ASN A 117 -0.10 -10.64 9.08
CA ASN A 117 0.98 -10.34 10.00
C ASN A 117 1.77 -9.11 9.55
N LYS A 118 2.89 -8.81 10.23
CA LYS A 118 3.73 -7.63 9.93
C LYS A 118 4.44 -7.68 8.58
N HIS A 119 4.53 -8.86 7.96
CA HIS A 119 5.39 -9.13 6.83
C HIS A 119 4.65 -9.73 5.64
N GLU A 120 3.38 -10.07 5.81
CA GLU A 120 2.63 -10.78 4.79
C GLU A 120 1.25 -10.19 4.61
N GLY A 121 0.86 -10.05 3.36
CA GLY A 121 -0.42 -9.49 2.98
C GLY A 121 -0.73 -9.70 1.51
N GLY A 122 -1.84 -9.15 1.08
CA GLY A 122 -2.20 -9.11 -0.33
C GLY A 122 -3.23 -8.03 -0.60
N SER A 123 -3.32 -7.61 -1.85
CA SER A 123 -4.30 -6.63 -2.29
C SER A 123 -4.77 -6.92 -3.71
N PHE A 124 -5.96 -6.45 -4.03
CA PHE A 124 -6.52 -6.56 -5.37
C PHE A 124 -7.43 -5.38 -5.70
N LEU A 125 -7.61 -5.14 -7.00
CA LEU A 125 -8.52 -4.12 -7.52
C LEU A 125 -9.96 -4.61 -7.38
N VAL A 126 -10.86 -3.70 -6.99
CA VAL A 126 -12.30 -3.96 -6.87
C VAL A 126 -13.05 -3.28 -8.01
N ASP A 127 -13.02 -1.96 -8.06
CA ASP A 127 -13.61 -1.18 -9.14
C ASP A 127 -12.52 -0.82 -10.17
N TRP A 128 -12.51 -1.48 -11.31
CA TRP A 128 -11.48 -1.29 -12.34
C TRP A 128 -11.61 0.03 -13.08
N VAL A 129 -12.85 0.52 -13.23
CA VAL A 129 -13.12 1.78 -13.91
C VAL A 129 -14.29 2.48 -13.23
N LYS A 130 -14.09 3.74 -12.86
CA LYS A 130 -15.15 4.66 -12.46
C LYS A 130 -15.16 5.81 -13.46
N ASN A 131 -16.17 5.88 -14.34
CA ASN A 131 -16.40 6.98 -15.29
C ASN A 131 -15.26 7.27 -16.30
N GLN A 132 -15.03 6.39 -17.26
CA GLN A 132 -14.28 6.75 -18.45
C GLN A 132 -15.23 6.94 -19.64
N ALA A 133 -15.55 8.18 -19.95
CA ALA A 133 -16.40 8.58 -21.08
C ALA A 133 -15.86 8.13 -22.46
N SER A 134 -14.64 7.62 -22.52
CA SER A 134 -13.95 7.18 -23.74
C SER A 134 -14.07 5.69 -24.06
N LEU A 135 -14.64 4.87 -23.15
CA LEU A 135 -14.80 3.43 -23.38
C LEU A 135 -16.13 3.13 -24.05
N ASN A 136 -16.13 2.16 -24.97
CA ASN A 136 -17.38 1.72 -25.58
C ASN A 136 -18.28 0.97 -24.58
N ALA A 137 -19.60 0.93 -24.87
CA ALA A 137 -20.61 0.37 -23.96
C ALA A 137 -20.32 -1.10 -23.58
N THR A 138 -19.89 -1.92 -24.53
CA THR A 138 -19.61 -3.36 -24.30
C THR A 138 -18.46 -3.58 -23.32
N VAL A 139 -17.41 -2.76 -23.43
CA VAL A 139 -16.27 -2.80 -22.52
C VAL A 139 -16.69 -2.35 -21.12
N MET A 140 -17.50 -1.30 -21.03
CA MET A 140 -18.03 -0.80 -19.75
C MET A 140 -18.93 -1.85 -19.05
N GLU A 141 -19.81 -2.52 -19.79
CA GLU A 141 -20.62 -3.62 -19.23
C GLU A 141 -19.76 -4.77 -18.73
N GLY A 142 -18.66 -5.09 -19.42
CA GLY A 142 -17.69 -6.09 -18.98
C GLY A 142 -17.08 -5.74 -17.63
N PHE A 143 -16.60 -4.49 -17.46
CA PHE A 143 -16.04 -4.01 -16.21
C PHE A 143 -17.09 -3.97 -15.07
N GLN A 144 -18.32 -3.51 -15.37
CA GLN A 144 -19.37 -3.48 -14.35
C GLN A 144 -19.73 -4.89 -13.85
N ARG A 145 -19.82 -5.88 -14.75
CA ARG A 145 -20.03 -7.29 -14.36
C ARG A 145 -18.89 -7.82 -13.49
N HIS A 146 -17.64 -7.49 -13.85
CA HIS A 146 -16.45 -7.87 -13.09
C HIS A 146 -16.45 -7.25 -11.70
N ASN A 147 -16.64 -5.94 -11.60
CA ASN A 147 -16.71 -5.20 -10.33
C ASN A 147 -17.81 -5.76 -9.42
N LYS A 148 -19.01 -6.02 -9.98
CA LYS A 148 -20.13 -6.61 -9.24
C LYS A 148 -19.79 -8.00 -8.70
N ALA A 149 -19.10 -8.82 -9.48
CA ALA A 149 -18.67 -10.15 -9.04
C ALA A 149 -17.66 -10.05 -7.88
N ILE A 150 -16.67 -9.16 -7.95
CA ILE A 150 -15.71 -8.95 -6.86
C ILE A 150 -16.41 -8.41 -5.60
N LYS A 151 -17.30 -7.43 -5.72
CA LYS A 151 -18.10 -6.91 -4.60
C LYS A 151 -18.94 -8.00 -3.94
N SER A 152 -19.51 -8.92 -4.73
CA SER A 152 -20.23 -10.06 -4.19
C SER A 152 -19.34 -11.02 -3.39
N LEU A 153 -18.12 -11.29 -3.87
CA LEU A 153 -17.13 -12.09 -3.14
C LEU A 153 -16.72 -11.40 -1.83
N LEU A 154 -16.46 -10.10 -1.86
CA LEU A 154 -16.14 -9.31 -0.66
C LEU A 154 -17.27 -9.32 0.35
N LYS A 155 -18.51 -9.08 -0.10
CA LYS A 155 -19.71 -9.15 0.76
C LYS A 155 -19.80 -10.51 1.44
N HIS A 156 -19.65 -11.60 0.67
CA HIS A 156 -19.66 -12.95 1.21
C HIS A 156 -18.53 -13.17 2.23
N PHE A 157 -17.31 -12.70 1.93
CA PHE A 157 -16.19 -12.78 2.84
C PHE A 157 -16.49 -12.06 4.17
N PHE A 158 -16.92 -10.79 4.14
CA PHE A 158 -17.19 -10.02 5.35
C PHE A 158 -18.32 -10.59 6.21
N ILE A 159 -19.36 -11.20 5.60
CA ILE A 159 -20.43 -11.87 6.33
C ILE A 159 -19.93 -13.13 7.06
N ASN A 160 -18.99 -13.85 6.45
CA ASN A 160 -18.58 -15.17 6.94
C ASN A 160 -17.25 -15.17 7.72
N TYR A 161 -16.46 -14.11 7.63
CA TYR A 161 -15.23 -14.00 8.38
C TYR A 161 -15.52 -13.88 9.88
N LYS A 162 -14.90 -14.78 10.68
CA LYS A 162 -15.16 -14.87 12.14
C LYS A 162 -14.01 -14.29 12.97
N GLY A 163 -12.92 -13.86 12.34
CA GLY A 163 -11.79 -13.25 13.01
C GLY A 163 -12.01 -11.76 13.28
N ASN A 164 -11.01 -11.13 13.85
CA ASN A 164 -11.00 -9.70 14.13
C ASN A 164 -10.48 -8.91 12.92
N LEU A 165 -11.23 -7.88 12.51
CA LEU A 165 -10.77 -6.92 11.51
C LEU A 165 -10.23 -5.67 12.20
N LYS A 166 -9.05 -5.23 11.78
CA LYS A 166 -8.37 -4.02 12.24
C LYS A 166 -8.24 -3.05 11.07
N TYR A 167 -8.53 -1.79 11.34
CA TYR A 167 -8.41 -0.70 10.35
C TYR A 167 -7.57 0.43 10.93
N HIS A 168 -6.90 1.15 10.05
CA HIS A 168 -6.37 2.47 10.39
C HIS A 168 -7.46 3.49 10.06
N ASN A 169 -7.90 4.32 11.05
CA ASN A 169 -8.98 5.28 10.88
C ASN A 169 -10.29 4.68 10.31
N ALA A 170 -10.78 3.64 10.95
CA ALA A 170 -11.89 2.78 10.54
C ALA A 170 -13.17 3.50 10.07
N THR A 171 -13.41 4.74 10.49
CA THR A 171 -14.69 5.43 10.27
C THR A 171 -15.02 5.63 8.79
N TYR A 172 -14.02 5.97 7.99
CA TYR A 172 -14.20 6.19 6.55
C TYR A 172 -14.33 4.85 5.82
N ASP A 173 -13.39 3.94 6.02
CA ASP A 173 -13.34 2.64 5.34
C ASP A 173 -14.59 1.82 5.57
N ILE A 174 -15.04 1.76 6.83
CA ILE A 174 -16.27 1.03 7.18
C ILE A 174 -17.50 1.65 6.51
N LYS A 175 -17.61 2.98 6.45
CA LYS A 175 -18.71 3.63 5.74
C LYS A 175 -18.73 3.26 4.26
N VAL A 176 -17.59 3.35 3.59
CA VAL A 176 -17.48 2.98 2.17
C VAL A 176 -17.84 1.51 1.96
N LEU A 177 -17.31 0.60 2.78
CA LEU A 177 -17.63 -0.82 2.69
C LEU A 177 -19.13 -1.10 2.90
N ILE A 178 -19.77 -0.43 3.86
CA ILE A 178 -21.22 -0.58 4.08
C ILE A 178 -22.01 -0.09 2.86
N LEU A 179 -21.72 1.09 2.36
CA LEU A 179 -22.42 1.67 1.21
C LEU A 179 -22.27 0.81 -0.04
N GLU A 180 -21.03 0.39 -0.35
CA GLU A 180 -20.71 -0.30 -1.59
C GLU A 180 -21.06 -1.80 -1.60
N LEU A 181 -21.10 -2.44 -0.44
CA LEU A 181 -21.31 -3.88 -0.35
C LEU A 181 -22.65 -4.28 0.23
N PHE A 182 -23.26 -3.46 1.11
CA PHE A 182 -24.45 -3.86 1.89
C PHE A 182 -25.67 -2.98 1.66
N MET A 183 -25.50 -1.73 1.21
CA MET A 183 -26.61 -0.89 0.84
C MET A 183 -26.94 -1.14 -0.64
N SER A 184 -28.13 -1.66 -0.91
CA SER A 184 -28.65 -1.80 -2.28
C SER A 184 -28.93 -0.40 -2.85
N HIS A 185 -28.33 -0.07 -3.98
CA HIS A 185 -28.77 1.03 -4.83
C HIS A 185 -29.74 0.52 -5.88
#